data_f2fd3b48f0a06123bb6349bd7efb8acd
#
_entry.id   f2fd3b48f0a06123bb6349bd7efb8acd
#
_cell.length_a   1.000
_cell.length_b   1.000
_cell.length_c   1.000
_cell.angle_alpha   90.00
_cell.angle_beta   90.00
_cell.angle_gamma   90.00
#
_symmetry.space_group_name_H-M   'P 1'
#
loop_
_entity.id
_entity.type
_entity.pdbx_description
1 polymer ?
#
loop_
_entity_poly.entity_id
_entity_poly.type
_entity_poly.pdbx_seq_one_letter_code
_entity_poly.pdbx_strand_id
1 'polypeptide(L)'
;MDNANIDRKKKTLGFIVGLIIMLFAVLGVLGLVFLGISAVKDGKEEKRREEFAVYNEYLIPAAAIDIKPFDDITHASMPELVEMSVWSILNSELDPAAYQYSDGRLVIPAQQVKAEFEHFFGMELPIAHCTVEGYGYEFTYDATNDVYYIPLTTISPIYTPRVTDVEKKGNSLTVTCGLANASLWTQDKLTGEMNAPEPDKYIKVTLRKIGKEMYIGAIQTSGTPETAATSYTEPAPSAAETTASPEETTSAENVSGEGQTAENSTAG
;
A
#
# COMPACT_ATOMS: atom_id res chain seq x y z
N MET A 1 -82.24 -7.98 -16.13
CA MET A 1 -81.10 -8.76 -15.51
C MET A 1 -79.74 -8.12 -15.67
N ASP A 2 -79.57 -6.91 -16.21
CA ASP A 2 -78.30 -6.31 -16.56
C ASP A 2 -77.64 -5.45 -15.50
N ASN A 3 -78.37 -4.89 -14.54
CA ASN A 3 -77.80 -3.95 -13.54
C ASN A 3 -76.91 -4.63 -12.50
N ALA A 4 -77.15 -5.89 -12.11
CA ALA A 4 -76.37 -6.62 -11.13
C ALA A 4 -74.95 -7.02 -11.63
N ASN A 5 -74.80 -7.13 -12.93
CA ASN A 5 -73.52 -7.52 -13.56
C ASN A 5 -72.61 -6.30 -13.75
N ILE A 6 -73.14 -5.12 -13.93
CA ILE A 6 -72.43 -3.85 -14.03
C ILE A 6 -71.85 -3.45 -12.67
N ASP A 7 -72.58 -3.64 -11.58
CA ASP A 7 -72.12 -3.33 -10.22
C ASP A 7 -70.99 -4.27 -9.73
N ARG A 8 -71.04 -5.54 -10.11
CA ARG A 8 -69.93 -6.48 -9.81
C ARG A 8 -68.66 -6.09 -10.54
N LYS A 9 -68.73 -5.71 -11.82
CA LYS A 9 -67.58 -5.27 -12.61
C LYS A 9 -66.97 -3.98 -12.06
N LYS A 10 -67.77 -3.02 -11.62
CA LYS A 10 -67.24 -1.77 -10.96
C LYS A 10 -66.54 -2.04 -9.63
N LYS A 11 -67.07 -2.93 -8.79
CA LYS A 11 -66.48 -3.32 -7.52
C LYS A 11 -65.12 -4.07 -7.73
N THR A 12 -65.06 -4.97 -8.71
CA THR A 12 -63.81 -5.66 -9.04
C THR A 12 -62.75 -4.72 -9.63
N LEU A 13 -63.15 -3.78 -10.48
CA LEU A 13 -62.24 -2.77 -11.01
C LEU A 13 -61.66 -1.86 -9.91
N GLY A 14 -62.52 -1.41 -8.98
CA GLY A 14 -62.06 -0.61 -7.83
C GLY A 14 -61.07 -1.35 -6.90
N PHE A 15 -61.31 -2.67 -6.70
CA PHE A 15 -60.39 -3.52 -5.93
C PHE A 15 -59.04 -3.69 -6.61
N ILE A 16 -59.02 -3.92 -7.95
CA ILE A 16 -57.77 -4.04 -8.73
C ILE A 16 -56.99 -2.72 -8.70
N VAL A 17 -57.64 -1.58 -8.86
CA VAL A 17 -57.01 -0.26 -8.80
C VAL A 17 -56.42 -0.03 -7.42
N GLY A 18 -57.15 -0.34 -6.33
CA GLY A 18 -56.64 -0.25 -4.97
C GLY A 18 -55.41 -1.13 -4.70
N LEU A 19 -55.43 -2.35 -5.23
CA LEU A 19 -54.28 -3.28 -5.11
C LEU A 19 -53.02 -2.75 -5.84
N ILE A 20 -53.21 -2.15 -7.02
CA ILE A 20 -52.09 -1.56 -7.79
C ILE A 20 -51.52 -0.38 -7.04
N ILE A 21 -52.35 0.51 -6.49
CA ILE A 21 -51.88 1.66 -5.68
C ILE A 21 -51.12 1.17 -4.45
N MET A 22 -51.59 0.17 -3.74
CA MET A 22 -50.94 -0.44 -2.61
C MET A 22 -49.56 -1.04 -2.99
N LEU A 23 -49.50 -1.70 -4.14
CA LEU A 23 -48.24 -2.25 -4.65
C LEU A 23 -47.20 -1.15 -4.92
N PHE A 24 -47.64 -0.06 -5.59
CA PHE A 24 -46.76 1.09 -5.83
C PHE A 24 -46.30 1.79 -4.54
N ALA A 25 -47.17 1.87 -3.55
CA ALA A 25 -46.80 2.43 -2.25
C ALA A 25 -45.71 1.58 -1.55
N VAL A 26 -45.86 0.26 -1.55
CA VAL A 26 -44.86 -0.66 -0.98
C VAL A 26 -43.55 -0.59 -1.75
N LEU A 27 -43.58 -0.56 -3.08
CA LEU A 27 -42.37 -0.42 -3.91
C LEU A 27 -41.70 0.95 -3.67
N GLY A 28 -42.46 2.02 -3.51
CA GLY A 28 -41.95 3.35 -3.20
C GLY A 28 -41.21 3.40 -1.85
N VAL A 29 -41.80 2.80 -0.81
CA VAL A 29 -41.15 2.69 0.52
C VAL A 29 -39.87 1.85 0.46
N LEU A 30 -39.91 0.70 -0.22
CA LEU A 30 -38.72 -0.13 -0.41
C LEU A 30 -37.61 0.59 -1.18
N GLY A 31 -37.97 1.37 -2.21
CA GLY A 31 -37.03 2.21 -2.96
C GLY A 31 -36.37 3.27 -2.08
N LEU A 32 -37.13 3.96 -1.23
CA LEU A 32 -36.58 4.96 -0.30
C LEU A 32 -35.65 4.34 0.75
N VAL A 33 -36.00 3.16 1.27
CA VAL A 33 -35.14 2.42 2.22
C VAL A 33 -33.84 2.00 1.54
N PHE A 34 -33.91 1.49 0.31
CA PHE A 34 -32.71 1.10 -0.44
C PHE A 34 -31.79 2.28 -0.74
N LEU A 35 -32.33 3.42 -1.19
CA LEU A 35 -31.57 4.64 -1.42
C LEU A 35 -30.94 5.17 -0.11
N GLY A 36 -31.66 5.12 1.00
CA GLY A 36 -31.15 5.51 2.31
C GLY A 36 -29.97 4.65 2.78
N ILE A 37 -30.05 3.32 2.57
CA ILE A 37 -28.97 2.39 2.91
C ILE A 37 -27.74 2.63 2.03
N SER A 38 -27.92 2.86 0.73
CA SER A 38 -26.81 3.16 -0.20
C SER A 38 -26.09 4.45 0.21
N ALA A 39 -26.82 5.53 0.45
CA ALA A 39 -26.25 6.82 0.87
C ALA A 39 -25.47 6.73 2.19
N VAL A 40 -25.92 5.92 3.15
CA VAL A 40 -25.21 5.69 4.42
C VAL A 40 -23.93 4.84 4.20
N LYS A 41 -23.95 3.88 3.30
CA LYS A 41 -22.76 3.09 2.96
C LYS A 41 -21.71 3.96 2.28
N ASP A 42 -22.10 4.72 1.27
CA ASP A 42 -21.20 5.61 0.52
C ASP A 42 -20.51 6.62 1.44
N GLY A 43 -21.26 7.24 2.37
CA GLY A 43 -20.68 8.17 3.34
C GLY A 43 -19.73 7.52 4.37
N LYS A 44 -19.90 6.22 4.69
CA LYS A 44 -18.95 5.50 5.55
C LYS A 44 -17.68 5.11 4.79
N GLU A 45 -17.81 4.73 3.53
CA GLU A 45 -16.66 4.39 2.70
C GLU A 45 -15.81 5.62 2.38
N GLU A 46 -16.44 6.77 2.13
CA GLU A 46 -15.75 8.03 1.92
C GLU A 46 -14.94 8.44 3.15
N LYS A 47 -15.55 8.44 4.35
CA LYS A 47 -14.82 8.71 5.60
C LYS A 47 -13.68 7.73 5.86
N ARG A 48 -13.85 6.46 5.50
CA ARG A 48 -12.79 5.47 5.63
C ARG A 48 -11.65 5.75 4.66
N ARG A 49 -11.94 6.17 3.43
CA ARG A 49 -10.91 6.58 2.46
C ARG A 49 -10.14 7.80 2.93
N GLU A 50 -10.83 8.81 3.46
CA GLU A 50 -10.20 10.00 4.04
C GLU A 50 -9.28 9.62 5.23
N GLU A 51 -9.77 8.76 6.13
CA GLU A 51 -8.98 8.26 7.26
C GLU A 51 -7.75 7.48 6.77
N PHE A 52 -7.90 6.61 5.77
CA PHE A 52 -6.79 5.86 5.20
C PHE A 52 -5.78 6.76 4.49
N ALA A 53 -6.23 7.83 3.84
CA ALA A 53 -5.34 8.80 3.19
C ALA A 53 -4.40 9.47 4.19
N VAL A 54 -4.90 9.87 5.37
CA VAL A 54 -4.09 10.44 6.45
C VAL A 54 -2.99 9.48 6.91
N TYR A 55 -3.33 8.20 7.12
CA TYR A 55 -2.33 7.21 7.53
C TYR A 55 -1.39 6.80 6.39
N ASN A 56 -1.86 6.80 5.14
CA ASN A 56 -0.97 6.62 3.99
C ASN A 56 0.12 7.69 3.97
N GLU A 57 -0.26 8.95 4.08
CA GLU A 57 0.67 10.08 4.12
C GLU A 57 1.65 9.96 5.29
N TYR A 58 1.14 9.68 6.48
CA TYR A 58 1.95 9.49 7.69
C TYR A 58 2.98 8.36 7.57
N LEU A 59 2.67 7.31 6.81
CA LEU A 59 3.53 6.13 6.66
C LEU A 59 4.46 6.17 5.44
N ILE A 60 4.39 7.21 4.59
CA ILE A 60 5.29 7.35 3.43
C ILE A 60 6.77 7.21 3.81
N PRO A 61 7.29 7.90 4.85
CA PRO A 61 8.71 7.81 5.17
C PRO A 61 9.15 6.41 5.64
N ALA A 62 8.29 5.72 6.39
CA ALA A 62 8.54 4.35 6.85
C ALA A 62 8.57 3.35 5.67
N ALA A 63 7.66 3.52 4.72
CA ALA A 63 7.61 2.70 3.51
C ALA A 63 8.79 2.99 2.57
N ALA A 64 9.21 4.25 2.45
CA ALA A 64 10.30 4.68 1.58
C ALA A 64 11.62 3.97 1.89
N ILE A 65 11.92 3.71 3.16
CA ILE A 65 13.16 3.06 3.63
C ILE A 65 13.03 1.56 3.86
N ASP A 66 11.81 1.00 3.70
CA ASP A 66 11.55 -0.39 4.10
C ASP A 66 11.92 -0.68 5.55
N ILE A 67 11.47 0.16 6.48
CA ILE A 67 11.87 0.12 7.89
C ILE A 67 11.73 -1.29 8.48
N LYS A 68 12.77 -1.74 9.21
CA LYS A 68 12.76 -3.05 9.83
C LYS A 68 11.75 -3.13 10.97
N PRO A 69 11.10 -4.29 11.15
CA PRO A 69 10.17 -4.51 12.25
C PRO A 69 10.85 -4.38 13.62
N PHE A 70 10.11 -3.79 14.58
CA PHE A 70 10.48 -3.71 15.98
C PHE A 70 9.22 -3.81 16.84
N ASP A 71 9.34 -4.40 18.00
CA ASP A 71 8.24 -4.63 18.96
C ASP A 71 8.03 -3.45 19.92
N ASP A 72 9.08 -2.68 20.17
CA ASP A 72 9.05 -1.43 20.92
C ASP A 72 10.06 -0.45 20.32
N ILE A 73 9.73 0.84 20.37
CA ILE A 73 10.56 1.90 19.80
C ILE A 73 11.99 1.95 20.38
N THR A 74 12.16 1.49 21.61
CA THR A 74 13.48 1.41 22.26
C THR A 74 14.39 0.34 21.65
N HIS A 75 13.83 -0.62 20.92
CA HIS A 75 14.55 -1.66 20.20
C HIS A 75 14.77 -1.34 18.72
N ALA A 76 14.22 -0.20 18.25
CA ALA A 76 14.39 0.23 16.87
C ALA A 76 15.83 0.70 16.59
N SER A 77 16.26 0.55 15.36
CA SER A 77 17.57 1.02 14.90
C SER A 77 17.59 2.55 14.80
N MET A 78 18.39 3.22 15.59
CA MET A 78 18.48 4.68 15.55
C MET A 78 18.80 5.24 14.16
N PRO A 79 19.74 4.67 13.38
CA PRO A 79 19.96 5.10 12.01
C PRO A 79 18.69 5.03 11.14
N GLU A 80 17.86 3.97 11.24
CA GLU A 80 16.61 3.87 10.48
C GLU A 80 15.57 4.91 10.93
N LEU A 81 15.49 5.22 12.22
CA LEU A 81 14.60 6.27 12.72
C LEU A 81 15.03 7.66 12.22
N VAL A 82 16.33 7.92 12.20
CA VAL A 82 16.91 9.16 11.63
C VAL A 82 16.64 9.21 10.12
N GLU A 83 16.86 8.10 9.41
CA GLU A 83 16.60 7.99 7.97
C GLU A 83 15.14 8.31 7.64
N MET A 84 14.21 7.71 8.39
CA MET A 84 12.79 7.97 8.26
C MET A 84 12.46 9.45 8.45
N SER A 85 13.10 10.11 9.43
CA SER A 85 12.91 11.54 9.71
C SER A 85 13.41 12.42 8.56
N VAL A 86 14.53 12.06 7.94
CA VAL A 86 15.03 12.74 6.74
C VAL A 86 14.07 12.54 5.55
N TRP A 87 13.59 11.32 5.35
CA TRP A 87 12.61 11.02 4.30
C TRP A 87 11.29 11.79 4.49
N SER A 88 10.87 12.05 5.72
CA SER A 88 9.70 12.89 5.98
C SER A 88 9.90 14.29 5.42
N ILE A 89 11.07 14.89 5.67
CA ILE A 89 11.41 16.19 5.13
C ILE A 89 11.41 16.17 3.59
N LEU A 90 12.01 15.15 2.98
CA LEU A 90 12.10 15.02 1.52
C LEU A 90 10.74 14.82 0.84
N ASN A 91 9.78 14.20 1.52
CA ASN A 91 8.43 13.98 1.00
C ASN A 91 7.45 15.12 1.33
N SER A 92 7.84 16.06 2.19
CA SER A 92 7.04 17.25 2.44
C SER A 92 7.08 18.18 1.21
N GLU A 93 6.16 19.14 1.13
CA GLU A 93 6.20 20.20 0.12
C GLU A 93 7.40 21.12 0.40
N LEU A 94 8.60 20.61 0.07
CA LEU A 94 9.81 21.39 0.20
C LEU A 94 9.79 22.55 -0.80
N ASP A 95 9.95 23.78 -0.29
CA ASP A 95 10.40 24.87 -1.16
C ASP A 95 11.93 24.73 -1.35
N PRO A 96 12.40 24.28 -2.53
CA PRO A 96 13.83 24.10 -2.75
C PRO A 96 14.63 25.41 -2.54
N ALA A 97 13.99 26.57 -2.70
CA ALA A 97 14.62 27.87 -2.51
C ALA A 97 14.86 28.22 -1.03
N ALA A 98 14.19 27.52 -0.10
CA ALA A 98 14.35 27.71 1.35
C ALA A 98 15.60 27.00 1.89
N TYR A 99 16.22 26.10 1.14
CA TYR A 99 17.35 25.30 1.58
C TYR A 99 18.66 25.76 0.91
N GLN A 100 19.76 25.57 1.64
CA GLN A 100 21.09 25.75 1.11
C GLN A 100 21.56 24.50 0.37
N TYR A 101 22.48 24.70 -0.56
CA TYR A 101 23.10 23.61 -1.31
C TYR A 101 24.62 23.71 -1.17
N SER A 102 25.28 22.58 -0.97
CA SER A 102 26.72 22.45 -0.93
C SER A 102 27.16 21.25 -1.78
N ASP A 103 28.03 21.47 -2.75
CA ASP A 103 28.55 20.44 -3.64
C ASP A 103 27.45 19.57 -4.30
N GLY A 104 26.36 20.22 -4.72
CA GLY A 104 25.22 19.53 -5.35
C GLY A 104 24.35 18.72 -4.40
N ARG A 105 24.58 18.87 -3.09
CA ARG A 105 23.78 18.23 -2.03
C ARG A 105 22.90 19.25 -1.33
N LEU A 106 21.70 18.84 -0.95
CA LEU A 106 20.80 19.62 -0.12
C LEU A 106 21.35 19.64 1.32
N VAL A 107 21.33 20.79 1.97
CA VAL A 107 21.78 20.97 3.36
C VAL A 107 20.55 21.12 4.24
N ILE A 108 20.32 20.13 5.11
CA ILE A 108 19.21 20.11 6.07
C ILE A 108 19.76 20.32 7.48
N PRO A 109 19.29 21.33 8.25
CA PRO A 109 19.66 21.50 9.65
C PRO A 109 19.27 20.26 10.48
N ALA A 110 20.16 19.79 11.37
CA ALA A 110 19.89 18.67 12.26
C ALA A 110 18.68 18.93 13.18
N GLN A 111 18.45 20.19 13.54
CA GLN A 111 17.26 20.59 14.31
C GLN A 111 15.94 20.29 13.58
N GLN A 112 15.92 20.37 12.24
CA GLN A 112 14.72 20.02 11.46
C GLN A 112 14.51 18.50 11.44
N VAL A 113 15.60 17.73 11.27
CA VAL A 113 15.54 16.26 11.37
C VAL A 113 15.06 15.83 12.77
N LYS A 114 15.52 16.52 13.82
CA LYS A 114 15.05 16.29 15.18
C LYS A 114 13.56 16.58 15.34
N ALA A 115 13.04 17.64 14.74
CA ALA A 115 11.61 17.97 14.82
C ALA A 115 10.74 16.87 14.18
N GLU A 116 11.15 16.35 13.01
CA GLU A 116 10.47 15.21 12.38
C GLU A 116 10.61 13.92 13.20
N PHE A 117 11.78 13.69 13.79
CA PHE A 117 11.97 12.55 14.68
C PHE A 117 11.02 12.61 15.88
N GLU A 118 10.89 13.75 16.53
CA GLU A 118 9.98 13.97 17.65
C GLU A 118 8.50 13.86 17.22
N HIS A 119 8.18 14.23 15.98
CA HIS A 119 6.86 14.08 15.40
C HIS A 119 6.43 12.61 15.28
N PHE A 120 7.36 11.73 14.86
CA PHE A 120 7.03 10.30 14.68
C PHE A 120 7.19 9.47 15.96
N PHE A 121 8.16 9.80 16.82
CA PHE A 121 8.58 8.92 17.92
C PHE A 121 8.39 9.55 19.30
N GLY A 122 8.06 10.85 19.36
CA GLY A 122 7.88 11.59 20.61
C GLY A 122 9.18 12.12 21.19
N MET A 123 9.05 13.07 22.11
CA MET A 123 10.18 13.73 22.77
C MET A 123 10.84 12.87 23.85
N GLU A 124 10.24 11.76 24.27
CA GLU A 124 10.79 10.89 25.30
C GLU A 124 11.98 10.08 24.80
N LEU A 125 12.07 9.83 23.50
CA LEU A 125 13.19 9.15 22.87
C LEU A 125 14.20 10.20 22.38
N PRO A 126 15.40 10.28 22.96
CA PRO A 126 16.43 11.22 22.50
C PRO A 126 16.98 10.77 21.14
N ILE A 127 17.01 11.68 20.17
CA ILE A 127 17.67 11.42 18.89
C ILE A 127 19.20 11.37 19.08
N ALA A 128 19.85 10.39 18.47
CA ALA A 128 21.30 10.35 18.30
C ALA A 128 21.60 10.56 16.81
N HIS A 129 21.95 11.78 16.43
CA HIS A 129 22.30 12.11 15.05
C HIS A 129 23.48 11.28 14.55
N CYS A 130 23.36 10.71 13.37
CA CYS A 130 24.39 9.87 12.74
C CYS A 130 24.26 9.95 11.21
N THR A 131 25.36 9.64 10.52
CA THR A 131 25.31 9.37 9.08
C THR A 131 24.51 8.11 8.84
N VAL A 132 23.66 8.12 7.83
CA VAL A 132 22.76 7.03 7.47
C VAL A 132 23.10 6.52 6.09
N GLU A 133 23.31 5.22 5.98
CA GLU A 133 23.48 4.51 4.70
C GLU A 133 22.14 3.89 4.31
N GLY A 134 21.51 4.45 3.27
CA GLY A 134 20.28 3.94 2.69
C GLY A 134 20.54 3.05 1.46
N TYR A 135 19.49 2.72 0.73
CA TYR A 135 19.60 1.87 -0.46
C TYR A 135 20.11 2.68 -1.67
N GLY A 136 21.44 2.70 -1.82
CA GLY A 136 22.11 3.39 -2.93
C GLY A 136 22.34 4.89 -2.71
N TYR A 137 22.18 5.38 -1.48
CA TYR A 137 22.47 6.76 -1.09
C TYR A 137 23.04 6.82 0.34
N GLU A 138 23.64 7.95 0.68
CA GLU A 138 24.11 8.27 2.03
C GLU A 138 23.60 9.64 2.44
N PHE A 139 23.02 9.76 3.63
CA PHE A 139 22.74 11.03 4.30
C PHE A 139 23.85 11.30 5.30
N THR A 140 24.80 12.12 4.89
CA THR A 140 26.00 12.40 5.71
C THR A 140 25.69 13.41 6.79
N TYR A 141 25.88 13.04 8.06
CA TYR A 141 25.77 13.98 9.17
C TYR A 141 27.11 14.65 9.47
N ASP A 142 27.12 15.97 9.50
CA ASP A 142 28.25 16.79 9.91
C ASP A 142 28.00 17.34 11.33
N ALA A 143 28.65 16.74 12.32
CA ALA A 143 28.52 17.13 13.71
C ALA A 143 29.15 18.50 14.01
N THR A 144 30.04 19.04 13.15
CA THR A 144 30.68 20.34 13.35
C THR A 144 29.73 21.48 13.01
N ASN A 145 28.98 21.31 11.91
CA ASN A 145 28.05 22.30 11.40
C ASN A 145 26.60 22.01 11.80
N ASP A 146 26.33 20.86 12.44
CA ASP A 146 25.02 20.36 12.87
C ASP A 146 24.00 20.30 11.70
N VAL A 147 24.43 19.69 10.59
CA VAL A 147 23.65 19.57 9.37
C VAL A 147 23.75 18.19 8.74
N TYR A 148 22.78 17.87 7.88
CA TYR A 148 22.81 16.72 6.99
C TYR A 148 23.04 17.15 5.54
N TYR A 149 23.89 16.43 4.83
CA TYR A 149 24.10 16.57 3.39
C TYR A 149 23.36 15.44 2.66
N ILE A 150 22.36 15.81 1.87
CA ILE A 150 21.47 14.88 1.19
C ILE A 150 21.75 14.91 -0.32
N PRO A 151 22.09 13.81 -0.98
CA PRO A 151 22.24 13.77 -2.42
C PRO A 151 20.87 13.98 -3.10
N LEU A 152 20.82 14.82 -4.14
CA LEU A 152 19.58 15.10 -4.88
C LEU A 152 19.32 14.11 -6.02
N THR A 153 20.33 13.36 -6.40
CA THR A 153 20.25 12.35 -7.46
C THR A 153 20.38 10.97 -6.84
N THR A 154 19.61 10.00 -7.29
CA THR A 154 19.65 8.61 -6.81
C THR A 154 18.74 8.29 -5.62
N ILE A 155 18.06 9.27 -5.02
CA ILE A 155 17.09 9.00 -3.95
C ILE A 155 15.78 8.54 -4.57
N SER A 156 15.38 7.33 -4.25
CA SER A 156 14.08 6.77 -4.67
C SER A 156 13.50 5.95 -3.52
N PRO A 157 12.21 6.10 -3.21
CA PRO A 157 11.58 5.26 -2.20
C PRO A 157 11.58 3.80 -2.65
N ILE A 158 11.74 2.87 -1.70
CA ILE A 158 11.65 1.43 -1.98
C ILE A 158 10.20 1.04 -2.17
N TYR A 159 9.33 1.47 -1.27
CA TYR A 159 7.90 1.19 -1.29
C TYR A 159 7.06 2.45 -1.14
N THR A 160 5.81 2.34 -1.57
CA THR A 160 4.73 3.27 -1.25
C THR A 160 3.70 2.58 -0.35
N PRO A 161 3.17 3.26 0.68
CA PRO A 161 2.22 2.65 1.60
C PRO A 161 0.82 2.58 0.98
N ARG A 162 0.09 1.51 1.32
CA ARG A 162 -1.32 1.33 1.00
C ARG A 162 -2.04 0.80 2.23
N VAL A 163 -2.66 1.69 2.99
CA VAL A 163 -3.43 1.32 4.18
C VAL A 163 -4.66 0.52 3.78
N THR A 164 -4.82 -0.64 4.39
CA THR A 164 -5.91 -1.58 4.11
C THR A 164 -6.88 -1.72 5.27
N ASP A 165 -6.40 -1.49 6.51
CA ASP A 165 -7.23 -1.59 7.70
C ASP A 165 -6.70 -0.71 8.83
N VAL A 166 -7.61 -0.27 9.72
CA VAL A 166 -7.31 0.56 10.89
C VAL A 166 -8.15 0.09 12.06
N GLU A 167 -7.51 -0.48 13.07
CA GLU A 167 -8.13 -0.96 14.30
C GLU A 167 -7.82 -0.02 15.47
N LYS A 168 -8.85 0.44 16.18
CA LYS A 168 -8.72 1.31 17.36
C LYS A 168 -8.96 0.51 18.63
N LYS A 169 -7.97 0.51 19.54
CA LYS A 169 -8.09 -0.16 20.84
C LYS A 169 -7.57 0.76 21.96
N GLY A 170 -8.49 1.43 22.64
CA GLY A 170 -8.14 2.41 23.68
C GLY A 170 -7.31 3.57 23.12
N ASN A 171 -6.12 3.78 23.64
CA ASN A 171 -5.18 4.80 23.21
C ASN A 171 -4.21 4.31 22.10
N SER A 172 -4.36 3.08 21.65
CA SER A 172 -3.57 2.51 20.57
C SER A 172 -4.39 2.37 19.31
N LEU A 173 -3.75 2.59 18.19
CA LEU A 173 -4.26 2.42 16.85
C LEU A 173 -3.34 1.47 16.11
N THR A 174 -3.88 0.42 15.53
CA THR A 174 -3.12 -0.50 14.68
C THR A 174 -3.50 -0.26 13.23
N VAL A 175 -2.55 0.18 12.44
CA VAL A 175 -2.70 0.42 11.00
C VAL A 175 -2.09 -0.76 10.25
N THR A 176 -2.89 -1.47 9.46
CA THR A 176 -2.40 -2.49 8.52
C THR A 176 -2.13 -1.84 7.18
N CYS A 177 -0.89 -1.95 6.73
CA CYS A 177 -0.41 -1.28 5.52
C CYS A 177 0.28 -2.28 4.60
N GLY A 178 -0.17 -2.33 3.34
CA GLY A 178 0.54 -3.00 2.26
C GLY A 178 1.64 -2.10 1.73
N LEU A 179 2.80 -2.68 1.44
CA LEU A 179 3.95 -2.00 0.85
C LEU A 179 4.04 -2.37 -0.62
N ALA A 180 3.69 -1.42 -1.48
CA ALA A 180 3.71 -1.56 -2.92
C ALA A 180 5.03 -1.04 -3.49
N ASN A 181 5.70 -1.81 -4.35
CA ASN A 181 6.99 -1.43 -4.92
C ASN A 181 6.89 -0.14 -5.72
N ALA A 182 7.66 0.87 -5.30
CA ALA A 182 7.60 2.21 -5.90
C ALA A 182 8.03 2.24 -7.38
N SER A 183 8.87 1.31 -7.83
CA SER A 183 9.35 1.23 -9.21
C SER A 183 8.35 0.59 -10.18
N LEU A 184 7.30 -0.08 -9.68
CA LEU A 184 6.34 -0.83 -10.48
C LEU A 184 5.02 -0.07 -10.76
N TRP A 185 4.93 1.19 -10.38
CA TRP A 185 3.78 2.02 -10.71
C TRP A 185 3.65 2.20 -12.22
N THR A 186 2.44 2.09 -12.73
CA THR A 186 2.13 2.24 -14.15
C THR A 186 1.12 3.36 -14.36
N GLN A 187 1.30 4.11 -15.44
CA GLN A 187 0.32 5.13 -15.83
C GLN A 187 -0.60 4.57 -16.91
N ASP A 188 -1.91 4.67 -16.69
CA ASP A 188 -2.89 4.36 -17.71
C ASP A 188 -2.75 5.38 -18.87
N LYS A 189 -2.55 4.86 -20.08
CA LYS A 189 -2.30 5.70 -21.26
C LYS A 189 -3.53 6.48 -21.75
N LEU A 190 -4.73 6.05 -21.35
CA LEU A 190 -5.99 6.67 -21.77
C LEU A 190 -6.48 7.70 -20.75
N THR A 191 -6.41 7.37 -19.45
CA THR A 191 -6.91 8.23 -18.39
C THR A 191 -5.82 9.10 -17.78
N GLY A 192 -4.55 8.70 -17.91
CA GLY A 192 -3.42 9.35 -17.24
C GLY A 192 -3.32 8.99 -15.75
N GLU A 193 -4.20 8.13 -15.24
CA GLU A 193 -4.22 7.73 -13.84
C GLU A 193 -3.03 6.83 -13.50
N MET A 194 -2.48 7.01 -12.29
CA MET A 194 -1.41 6.17 -11.77
C MET A 194 -2.01 4.95 -11.10
N ASN A 195 -1.64 3.77 -11.61
CA ASN A 195 -2.04 2.48 -11.06
C ASN A 195 -0.95 1.95 -10.13
N ALA A 196 -1.31 1.77 -8.87
CA ALA A 196 -0.44 1.14 -7.89
C ALA A 196 -0.35 -0.37 -8.16
N PRO A 197 0.86 -0.97 -8.05
CA PRO A 197 0.99 -2.43 -8.07
C PRO A 197 0.36 -3.05 -6.82
N GLU A 198 0.15 -4.37 -6.85
CA GLU A 198 -0.21 -5.10 -5.64
C GLU A 198 0.93 -5.02 -4.61
N PRO A 199 0.62 -4.96 -3.31
CA PRO A 199 1.64 -4.93 -2.28
C PRO A 199 2.48 -6.21 -2.25
N ASP A 200 3.81 -6.06 -2.19
CA ASP A 200 4.75 -7.18 -2.05
C ASP A 200 4.68 -7.80 -0.65
N LYS A 201 4.39 -6.99 0.36
CA LYS A 201 4.31 -7.39 1.77
C LYS A 201 3.41 -6.47 2.57
N TYR A 202 3.08 -6.90 3.78
CA TYR A 202 2.25 -6.13 4.71
C TYR A 202 2.96 -5.93 6.04
N ILE A 203 2.74 -4.75 6.62
CA ILE A 203 3.19 -4.40 7.97
C ILE A 203 1.99 -3.97 8.82
N LYS A 204 2.11 -4.15 10.13
CA LYS A 204 1.21 -3.59 11.13
C LYS A 204 1.97 -2.56 11.94
N VAL A 205 1.53 -1.31 11.85
CA VAL A 205 2.11 -0.20 12.61
C VAL A 205 1.21 0.10 13.79
N THR A 206 1.77 0.02 14.99
CA THR A 206 1.06 0.41 16.22
C THR A 206 1.39 1.86 16.53
N LEU A 207 0.38 2.72 16.45
CA LEU A 207 0.46 4.11 16.84
C LEU A 207 -0.08 4.28 18.26
N ARG A 208 0.65 4.99 19.11
CA ARG A 208 0.25 5.36 20.47
C ARG A 208 -0.22 6.81 20.48
N LYS A 209 -1.43 7.05 20.98
CA LYS A 209 -1.96 8.40 21.11
C LYS A 209 -1.60 8.97 22.47
N ILE A 210 -0.89 10.09 22.46
CA ILE A 210 -0.55 10.87 23.65
C ILE A 210 -1.11 12.28 23.46
N GLY A 211 -2.15 12.61 24.19
CA GLY A 211 -2.87 13.88 23.99
C GLY A 211 -3.59 13.94 22.63
N LYS A 212 -3.14 14.81 21.74
CA LYS A 212 -3.64 14.96 20.37
C LYS A 212 -2.73 14.30 19.33
N GLU A 213 -1.49 14.02 19.69
CA GLU A 213 -0.46 13.50 18.80
C GLU A 213 -0.45 11.97 18.77
N MET A 214 0.05 11.42 17.68
CA MET A 214 0.22 9.99 17.48
C MET A 214 1.68 9.68 17.21
N TYR A 215 2.21 8.65 17.87
CA TYR A 215 3.60 8.23 17.78
C TYR A 215 3.70 6.75 17.42
N ILE A 216 4.68 6.40 16.60
CA ILE A 216 4.98 5.02 16.25
C ILE A 216 5.55 4.31 17.47
N GLY A 217 4.87 3.29 17.96
CA GLY A 217 5.30 2.48 19.10
C GLY A 217 5.91 1.15 18.70
N ALA A 218 5.42 0.55 17.60
CA ALA A 218 5.90 -0.74 17.10
C ALA A 218 5.59 -0.89 15.61
N ILE A 219 6.41 -1.65 14.91
CA ILE A 219 6.19 -2.07 13.52
C ILE A 219 6.42 -3.57 13.44
N GLN A 220 5.43 -4.31 12.95
CA GLN A 220 5.48 -5.77 12.85
C GLN A 220 5.24 -6.20 11.41
N THR A 221 5.90 -7.27 10.98
CA THR A 221 5.57 -7.91 9.72
C THR A 221 4.20 -8.56 9.84
N SER A 222 3.31 -8.30 8.92
CA SER A 222 2.04 -9.00 8.78
C SER A 222 2.12 -9.96 7.60
N GLY A 223 1.61 -11.18 7.77
CA GLY A 223 1.39 -12.05 6.62
C GLY A 223 0.45 -11.37 5.62
N THR A 224 0.47 -11.81 4.37
CA THR A 224 -0.52 -11.41 3.36
C THR A 224 -1.90 -11.47 4.01
N PRO A 225 -2.78 -10.46 3.87
CA PRO A 225 -4.16 -10.62 4.27
C PRO A 225 -4.65 -11.88 3.56
N GLU A 226 -5.14 -12.82 4.35
CA GLU A 226 -5.78 -14.01 3.79
C GLU A 226 -6.95 -13.46 2.98
N THR A 227 -6.71 -13.30 1.68
CA THR A 227 -7.77 -13.04 0.71
C THR A 227 -8.72 -14.19 0.96
N ALA A 228 -9.91 -13.90 1.45
CA ALA A 228 -10.99 -14.89 1.51
C ALA A 228 -11.01 -15.50 0.12
N ALA A 229 -10.40 -16.66 0.01
CA ALA A 229 -10.34 -17.41 -1.22
C ALA A 229 -11.80 -17.73 -1.57
N THR A 230 -12.36 -16.92 -2.44
CA THR A 230 -13.51 -17.34 -3.22
C THR A 230 -12.97 -18.54 -3.99
N SER A 231 -13.28 -19.72 -3.46
CA SER A 231 -12.95 -20.99 -4.08
C SER A 231 -13.60 -21.04 -5.45
N TYR A 232 -12.89 -20.57 -6.45
CA TYR A 232 -13.12 -20.98 -7.81
C TYR A 232 -12.52 -22.38 -7.91
N THR A 233 -13.38 -23.37 -7.73
CA THR A 233 -13.10 -24.72 -8.16
C THR A 233 -13.02 -24.70 -9.68
N GLU A 234 -11.81 -24.67 -10.20
CA GLU A 234 -11.54 -24.92 -11.60
C GLU A 234 -12.03 -26.33 -11.92
N PRO A 235 -12.94 -26.52 -12.90
CA PRO A 235 -13.37 -27.86 -13.27
C PRO A 235 -12.18 -28.61 -13.85
N ALA A 236 -11.85 -29.75 -13.25
CA ALA A 236 -10.82 -30.66 -13.71
C ALA A 236 -10.96 -30.93 -15.20
N PRO A 237 -9.86 -30.91 -16.00
CA PRO A 237 -9.94 -31.30 -17.40
C PRO A 237 -10.25 -32.79 -17.46
N SER A 238 -11.37 -33.09 -18.12
CA SER A 238 -11.83 -34.44 -18.46
C SER A 238 -10.72 -35.18 -19.19
N ALA A 239 -10.30 -36.31 -18.63
CA ALA A 239 -9.42 -37.25 -19.28
C ALA A 239 -10.08 -37.77 -20.57
N ALA A 240 -9.50 -37.46 -21.71
CA ALA A 240 -9.73 -38.18 -22.95
C ALA A 240 -8.56 -39.15 -23.14
N GLU A 241 -8.89 -40.41 -23.01
CA GLU A 241 -8.11 -41.55 -23.48
C GLU A 241 -7.74 -41.39 -24.96
N THR A 242 -6.48 -41.66 -25.29
CA THR A 242 -6.19 -42.34 -26.56
C THR A 242 -4.81 -42.99 -26.51
N THR A 243 -4.87 -44.24 -26.42
CA THR A 243 -4.08 -45.38 -26.90
C THR A 243 -2.93 -45.14 -27.91
N ALA A 244 -1.94 -45.96 -27.68
CA ALA A 244 -1.06 -46.70 -28.61
C ALA A 244 0.30 -46.12 -28.99
N SER A 245 1.26 -46.75 -28.46
CA SER A 245 2.59 -47.19 -28.89
C SER A 245 2.63 -47.81 -30.31
N PRO A 246 3.74 -48.25 -30.92
CA PRO A 246 5.16 -48.19 -30.52
C PRO A 246 6.17 -47.99 -31.71
N GLU A 247 7.46 -48.19 -31.36
CA GLU A 247 8.63 -48.60 -32.24
C GLU A 247 9.25 -47.48 -33.10
N GLU A 248 10.51 -47.42 -33.34
CA GLU A 248 11.72 -48.25 -33.09
C GLU A 248 12.97 -47.48 -33.54
N THR A 249 14.03 -47.76 -32.88
CA THR A 249 15.41 -48.05 -33.38
C THR A 249 16.33 -46.96 -33.96
N THR A 250 17.45 -47.00 -33.33
CA THR A 250 18.85 -47.13 -33.76
C THR A 250 19.69 -45.90 -34.05
N SER A 251 20.73 -45.92 -33.30
CA SER A 251 22.18 -46.03 -33.56
C SER A 251 22.95 -44.77 -33.87
N ALA A 252 23.85 -44.53 -32.94
CA ALA A 252 25.30 -44.55 -33.05
C ALA A 252 25.96 -43.53 -34.01
N GLU A 253 26.90 -42.78 -33.59
CA GLU A 253 28.37 -42.94 -33.58
C GLU A 253 29.00 -41.56 -33.39
N ASN A 254 29.72 -41.34 -32.30
CA ASN A 254 31.17 -41.39 -32.21
C ASN A 254 31.89 -40.54 -33.27
N VAL A 255 32.68 -39.57 -32.82
CA VAL A 255 34.10 -39.45 -33.14
C VAL A 255 34.73 -38.23 -32.44
N SER A 256 35.75 -38.55 -31.72
CA SER A 256 36.86 -37.82 -31.16
C SER A 256 37.46 -36.72 -32.06
N GLY A 257 38.09 -35.77 -31.42
CA GLY A 257 39.05 -34.88 -32.06
C GLY A 257 39.66 -33.90 -31.08
N GLU A 258 40.68 -34.34 -30.44
CA GLU A 258 41.80 -33.69 -29.80
C GLU A 258 42.43 -32.53 -30.60
N GLY A 259 43.12 -31.68 -29.85
CA GLY A 259 44.20 -30.83 -30.36
C GLY A 259 44.18 -29.46 -29.69
N GLN A 260 44.79 -29.31 -28.57
CA GLN A 260 46.21 -28.94 -28.26
C GLN A 260 46.60 -27.52 -28.71
N THR A 261 47.01 -26.84 -27.65
CA THR A 261 48.22 -26.08 -27.37
C THR A 261 48.39 -24.66 -27.89
N ALA A 262 48.67 -23.89 -26.93
CA ALA A 262 49.91 -23.17 -26.56
C ALA A 262 49.95 -21.67 -26.83
N GLU A 263 50.29 -21.01 -25.73
CA GLU A 263 51.37 -20.02 -25.54
C GLU A 263 51.38 -18.77 -26.44
N ASN A 264 51.42 -17.61 -25.93
CA ASN A 264 52.59 -16.94 -25.30
C ASN A 264 52.34 -15.43 -25.21
N SER A 265 52.54 -14.87 -24.04
CA SER A 265 53.57 -13.90 -23.70
C SER A 265 53.55 -12.49 -24.31
N THR A 266 53.58 -11.54 -23.36
CA THR A 266 54.50 -10.40 -23.22
C THR A 266 54.06 -9.03 -23.70
N ALA A 267 53.93 -8.19 -22.70
CA ALA A 267 54.48 -6.86 -22.48
C ALA A 267 54.25 -5.72 -23.51
N GLY A 268 53.86 -4.61 -22.89
CA GLY A 268 53.86 -3.29 -23.42
C GLY A 268 53.14 -2.36 -22.46
#